data_e370423d301f370d49839c2f08949ca6
#
_entry.id   e370423d301f370d49839c2f08949ca6
#
_cell.length_a   1.000
_cell.length_b   1.000
_cell.length_c   1.000
_cell.angle_alpha   90.00
_cell.angle_beta   90.00
_cell.angle_gamma   90.00
#
_symmetry.space_group_name_H-M   'P 1'
#
loop_
_entity.id
_entity.type
_entity.pdbx_description
1 polymer ?
#
loop_
_entity_poly.entity_id
_entity_poly.type
_entity_poly.pdbx_seq_one_letter_code
_entity_poly.pdbx_strand_id
1 'polypeptide(L)'
;MALAGGALLLAATACSGGGSGRAKTAQPAERHLVYIAGDSTKSASVMIADPNGQNAQHLTTGFVALLSPDGKTVAVQRKGKGIFLVSSDGTKTRRLTARPLRPVAWSPDGKTLYAAASNGSAVTELLALDRDEGSSHSLAKGSFYGFDVSPDGSQLVYSRAPEVTPEGICGDQFDLYVTKLDGSSAERITNDGVSAFPVWGPGAIAFSHFPSTGDQYDCSAPGIRTIDPDGSNPKTVIDRSPDSINLLGFYGLQPLGWLDDSKLLIGLRAESGTEGAVLDIGNKKIRRLNQFADEISSDGRYSVGSGGQDALVLSIMRLSDGHRVLMRKNVCCPDWNR
;
A
#
# COMPACT_ATOMS: atom_id res chain seq x y z
N MET A 1 7.41 -37.89 -63.49
CA MET A 1 7.68 -36.81 -64.47
C MET A 1 7.99 -35.57 -63.65
N ALA A 2 9.23 -35.26 -63.33
CA ALA A 2 10.23 -34.59 -64.14
C ALA A 2 9.76 -33.10 -64.39
N LEU A 3 10.44 -32.06 -64.12
CA LEU A 3 11.83 -31.58 -64.00
C LEU A 3 11.74 -30.18 -63.36
N ALA A 4 12.50 -29.76 -62.40
CA ALA A 4 13.88 -29.27 -62.51
C ALA A 4 14.03 -27.79 -63.04
N GLY A 5 14.79 -27.04 -62.27
CA GLY A 5 15.63 -25.96 -62.71
C GLY A 5 15.11 -24.55 -62.37
N GLY A 6 15.87 -23.63 -61.89
CA GLY A 6 17.27 -23.47 -61.70
C GLY A 6 17.50 -22.09 -61.05
N ALA A 7 18.59 -21.95 -60.40
CA ALA A 7 19.09 -20.76 -59.75
C ALA A 7 19.43 -19.63 -60.73
N LEU A 8 19.37 -18.39 -60.29
CA LEU A 8 20.38 -17.41 -60.64
C LEU A 8 20.50 -16.29 -59.56
N LEU A 9 21.71 -16.19 -59.03
CA LEU A 9 22.22 -15.02 -58.30
C LEU A 9 22.22 -13.78 -59.20
N LEU A 10 21.95 -12.63 -58.58
CA LEU A 10 22.71 -11.41 -58.89
C LEU A 10 22.65 -10.44 -57.74
N ALA A 11 23.82 -10.09 -57.26
CA ALA A 11 24.10 -9.05 -56.31
C ALA A 11 24.11 -7.70 -56.96
N ALA A 12 23.70 -6.68 -56.24
CA ALA A 12 24.24 -5.30 -56.31
C ALA A 12 23.66 -4.44 -55.19
N THR A 13 24.46 -4.20 -54.19
CA THR A 13 25.00 -2.91 -53.72
C THR A 13 24.10 -1.69 -53.63
N ALA A 14 24.14 -1.20 -52.42
CA ALA A 14 24.42 0.17 -51.98
C ALA A 14 23.32 0.96 -51.28
N CYS A 15 23.60 1.21 -50.05
CA CYS A 15 23.51 2.47 -49.26
C CYS A 15 22.25 3.32 -49.37
N SER A 16 21.55 3.39 -48.24
CA SER A 16 21.46 4.68 -47.53
C SER A 16 20.68 4.53 -46.23
N GLY A 17 21.22 5.15 -45.20
CA GLY A 17 20.79 5.25 -43.86
C GLY A 17 19.28 5.46 -43.65
N GLY A 18 18.71 4.51 -42.97
CA GLY A 18 17.46 4.64 -42.27
C GLY A 18 17.73 4.28 -40.84
N GLY A 19 17.92 5.27 -39.97
CA GLY A 19 18.05 5.08 -38.57
C GLY A 19 16.80 4.36 -38.03
N SER A 20 16.92 3.07 -37.73
CA SER A 20 15.98 2.36 -36.90
C SER A 20 16.03 3.00 -35.52
N GLY A 21 15.08 3.93 -35.32
CA GLY A 21 14.73 4.38 -33.98
C GLY A 21 14.38 3.15 -33.13
N ARG A 22 15.38 2.59 -32.50
CA ARG A 22 15.20 1.62 -31.43
C ARG A 22 14.32 2.32 -30.41
N ALA A 23 13.06 1.92 -30.32
CA ALA A 23 12.18 2.33 -29.22
C ALA A 23 13.02 2.16 -27.96
N LYS A 24 13.30 3.26 -27.25
CA LYS A 24 13.91 3.22 -25.93
C LYS A 24 12.95 2.36 -25.11
N THR A 25 13.31 1.11 -24.87
CA THR A 25 12.71 0.31 -23.82
C THR A 25 12.80 1.16 -22.58
N ALA A 26 11.66 1.55 -22.02
CA ALA A 26 11.62 2.25 -20.76
C ALA A 26 12.50 1.47 -19.78
N GLN A 27 13.50 2.14 -19.22
CA GLN A 27 14.35 1.53 -18.20
C GLN A 27 13.39 1.09 -17.07
N PRO A 28 13.51 -0.14 -16.55
CA PRO A 28 12.71 -0.54 -15.40
C PRO A 28 12.86 0.53 -14.31
N ALA A 29 11.75 0.96 -13.71
CA ALA A 29 11.77 1.89 -12.61
C ALA A 29 12.81 1.42 -11.57
N GLU A 30 13.70 2.30 -11.13
CA GLU A 30 14.65 1.98 -10.07
C GLU A 30 13.82 1.65 -8.83
N ARG A 31 13.93 0.41 -8.37
CA ARG A 31 13.18 -0.07 -7.20
C ARG A 31 13.98 0.25 -5.96
N HIS A 32 13.37 0.95 -5.02
CA HIS A 32 13.98 1.31 -3.75
C HIS A 32 13.03 0.98 -2.60
N LEU A 33 13.60 0.91 -1.42
CA LEU A 33 12.90 0.88 -0.14
C LEU A 33 13.23 2.18 0.60
N VAL A 34 12.21 2.88 1.07
CA VAL A 34 12.41 3.97 2.05
C VAL A 34 11.91 3.52 3.43
N TYR A 35 12.53 3.99 4.49
CA TYR A 35 12.12 3.71 5.87
C TYR A 35 12.62 4.79 6.82
N ILE A 36 12.04 4.81 8.00
CA ILE A 36 12.37 5.78 9.05
C ILE A 36 13.30 5.11 10.07
N ALA A 37 14.45 5.75 10.36
CA ALA A 37 15.43 5.30 11.34
C ALA A 37 15.63 6.32 12.46
N GLY A 38 15.78 5.84 13.69
CA GLY A 38 16.02 6.65 14.87
C GLY A 38 14.75 6.97 15.67
N ASP A 39 14.91 7.78 16.72
CA ASP A 39 13.83 8.17 17.61
C ASP A 39 12.91 9.19 16.96
N SER A 40 11.66 8.79 16.70
CA SER A 40 10.61 9.61 16.09
C SER A 40 10.22 10.84 16.92
N THR A 41 10.68 10.98 18.15
CA THR A 41 10.33 12.11 19.02
C THR A 41 11.14 13.37 18.75
N LYS A 42 12.38 13.24 18.24
CA LYS A 42 13.30 14.38 18.06
C LYS A 42 13.58 14.74 16.60
N SER A 43 14.14 13.85 15.83
CA SER A 43 14.27 13.96 14.37
C SER A 43 14.59 12.57 13.82
N ALA A 44 13.67 12.00 13.08
CA ALA A 44 13.87 10.72 12.46
C ALA A 44 14.59 10.89 11.11
N SER A 45 15.50 9.97 10.81
CA SER A 45 16.19 9.91 9.52
C SER A 45 15.36 9.14 8.53
N VAL A 46 15.10 9.72 7.36
CA VAL A 46 14.58 9.02 6.20
C VAL A 46 15.73 8.34 5.50
N MET A 47 15.69 7.03 5.41
CA MET A 47 16.69 6.21 4.73
C MET A 47 16.13 5.73 3.40
N ILE A 48 16.99 5.62 2.39
CA ILE A 48 16.69 4.96 1.13
C ILE A 48 17.66 3.80 0.92
N ALA A 49 17.19 2.68 0.40
CA ALA A 49 17.96 1.47 0.24
C ALA A 49 17.53 0.69 -1.01
N ASP A 50 18.30 -0.32 -1.39
CA ASP A 50 17.85 -1.31 -2.37
C ASP A 50 16.58 -2.04 -1.87
N PRO A 51 15.80 -2.69 -2.74
CA PRO A 51 14.57 -3.38 -2.35
C PRO A 51 14.76 -4.46 -1.27
N ASN A 52 15.96 -5.03 -1.19
CA ASN A 52 16.33 -5.99 -0.15
C ASN A 52 16.88 -5.33 1.13
N GLY A 53 16.83 -4.00 1.22
CA GLY A 53 17.31 -3.20 2.35
C GLY A 53 18.83 -3.05 2.44
N GLN A 54 19.59 -3.53 1.46
CA GLN A 54 21.03 -3.29 1.39
C GLN A 54 21.35 -1.88 0.89
N ASN A 55 22.61 -1.46 0.98
CA ASN A 55 23.11 -0.18 0.51
C ASN A 55 22.32 1.04 1.03
N ALA A 56 21.83 0.95 2.25
CA ALA A 56 21.02 2.00 2.86
C ALA A 56 21.82 3.29 3.08
N GLN A 57 21.25 4.41 2.63
CA GLN A 57 21.84 5.74 2.76
C GLN A 57 20.86 6.70 3.41
N HIS A 58 21.37 7.68 4.15
CA HIS A 58 20.58 8.77 4.67
C HIS A 58 20.15 9.69 3.52
N LEU A 59 18.82 9.87 3.35
CA LEU A 59 18.26 10.75 2.33
C LEU A 59 17.97 12.16 2.90
N THR A 60 17.24 12.20 4.00
CA THR A 60 16.78 13.46 4.64
C THR A 60 16.24 13.18 6.04
N THR A 61 15.62 14.19 6.66
CA THR A 61 14.90 14.03 7.94
C THR A 61 13.40 14.17 7.75
N GLY A 62 12.62 13.34 8.47
CA GLY A 62 11.16 13.35 8.42
C GLY A 62 10.54 12.25 9.27
N PHE A 63 9.20 12.19 9.30
CA PHE A 63 8.45 11.24 10.13
C PHE A 63 7.63 10.24 9.33
N VAL A 64 7.27 10.58 8.11
CA VAL A 64 6.63 9.70 7.13
C VAL A 64 7.33 9.92 5.81
N ALA A 65 7.60 8.86 5.09
CA ALA A 65 8.24 8.90 3.78
C ALA A 65 7.53 7.91 2.85
N LEU A 66 7.15 8.36 1.66
CA LEU A 66 6.55 7.53 0.63
C LEU A 66 7.30 7.69 -0.67
N LEU A 67 7.69 6.58 -1.26
CA LEU A 67 8.41 6.57 -2.53
C LEU A 67 7.43 6.63 -3.72
N SER A 68 7.68 7.50 -4.69
CA SER A 68 6.86 7.58 -5.90
C SER A 68 6.99 6.29 -6.74
N PRO A 69 5.96 5.91 -7.55
CA PRO A 69 5.99 4.70 -8.36
C PRO A 69 7.18 4.60 -9.31
N ASP A 70 7.69 5.73 -9.79
CA ASP A 70 8.88 5.80 -10.66
C ASP A 70 10.21 5.65 -9.90
N GLY A 71 10.19 5.56 -8.56
CA GLY A 71 11.37 5.45 -7.71
C GLY A 71 12.22 6.72 -7.60
N LYS A 72 11.79 7.85 -8.17
CA LYS A 72 12.63 9.05 -8.30
C LYS A 72 12.36 10.14 -7.28
N THR A 73 11.25 10.07 -6.55
CA THR A 73 10.83 11.10 -5.61
C THR A 73 10.30 10.47 -4.34
N VAL A 74 10.70 11.02 -3.20
CA VAL A 74 10.17 10.65 -1.89
C VAL A 74 9.34 11.81 -1.35
N ALA A 75 8.07 11.54 -1.03
CA ALA A 75 7.23 12.48 -0.29
C ALA A 75 7.52 12.33 1.20
N VAL A 76 7.97 13.39 1.85
CA VAL A 76 8.43 13.37 3.24
C VAL A 76 7.62 14.35 4.08
N GLN A 77 6.96 13.84 5.12
CA GLN A 77 6.33 14.69 6.12
C GLN A 77 7.40 15.21 7.11
N ARG A 78 7.44 16.52 7.30
CA ARG A 78 8.25 17.18 8.35
C ARG A 78 7.34 17.84 9.37
N LYS A 79 7.56 17.53 10.66
CA LYS A 79 6.72 18.01 11.78
C LYS A 79 6.58 19.54 11.76
N GLY A 80 5.34 20.01 11.72
CA GLY A 80 5.01 21.44 11.68
C GLY A 80 5.40 22.20 10.40
N LYS A 81 5.93 21.50 9.38
CA LYS A 81 6.42 22.13 8.14
C LYS A 81 5.69 21.65 6.87
N GLY A 82 4.84 20.64 6.99
CA GLY A 82 4.09 20.07 5.89
C GLY A 82 4.84 18.97 5.14
N ILE A 83 4.53 18.80 3.85
CA ILE A 83 5.08 17.75 2.99
C ILE A 83 6.14 18.35 2.05
N PHE A 84 7.26 17.65 1.94
CA PHE A 84 8.35 17.96 1.02
C PHE A 84 8.53 16.83 0.02
N LEU A 85 8.89 17.16 -1.20
CA LEU A 85 9.34 16.23 -2.22
C LEU A 85 10.87 16.28 -2.29
N VAL A 86 11.49 15.12 -2.12
CA VAL A 86 12.95 14.94 -2.15
C VAL A 86 13.28 13.98 -3.27
N SER A 87 14.23 14.32 -4.15
CA SER A 87 14.69 13.36 -5.16
C SER A 87 15.38 12.17 -4.50
N SER A 88 15.23 10.97 -5.07
CA SER A 88 15.80 9.74 -4.49
C SER A 88 17.34 9.78 -4.35
N ASP A 89 18.02 10.61 -5.14
CA ASP A 89 19.46 10.88 -5.02
C ASP A 89 19.80 11.96 -3.96
N GLY A 90 18.81 12.55 -3.29
CA GLY A 90 18.99 13.57 -2.27
C GLY A 90 19.38 14.97 -2.79
N THR A 91 19.55 15.15 -4.10
CA THR A 91 20.10 16.40 -4.66
C THR A 91 19.09 17.55 -4.71
N LYS A 92 17.79 17.24 -4.76
CA LYS A 92 16.72 18.23 -4.89
C LYS A 92 15.70 18.07 -3.77
N THR A 93 15.26 19.18 -3.21
CA THR A 93 14.19 19.23 -2.22
C THR A 93 13.32 20.45 -2.48
N ARG A 94 12.00 20.23 -2.55
CA ARG A 94 11.02 21.33 -2.57
C ARG A 94 9.86 21.06 -1.63
N ARG A 95 9.25 22.10 -1.10
CA ARG A 95 8.03 21.95 -0.30
C ARG A 95 6.82 21.87 -1.22
N LEU A 96 6.04 20.78 -1.08
CA LEU A 96 4.81 20.58 -1.81
C LEU A 96 3.67 21.37 -1.16
N THR A 97 3.53 21.27 0.16
CA THR A 97 2.50 22.00 0.93
C THR A 97 3.00 22.34 2.34
N ALA A 98 2.54 23.47 2.86
CA ALA A 98 2.77 23.87 4.25
C ALA A 98 1.69 23.29 5.21
N ARG A 99 0.58 22.77 4.69
CA ARG A 99 -0.49 22.19 5.51
C ARG A 99 0.07 20.99 6.29
N PRO A 100 -0.37 20.77 7.55
CA PRO A 100 0.08 19.64 8.38
C PRO A 100 -0.60 18.34 7.95
N LEU A 101 -0.36 17.94 6.71
CA LEU A 101 -0.90 16.73 6.11
C LEU A 101 0.10 15.57 6.25
N ARG A 102 -0.43 14.35 6.33
CA ARG A 102 0.34 13.11 6.25
C ARG A 102 0.23 12.55 4.83
N PRO A 103 1.33 12.30 4.11
CA PRO A 103 1.27 11.59 2.85
C PRO A 103 0.83 10.14 3.10
N VAL A 104 0.02 9.58 2.21
CA VAL A 104 -0.60 8.27 2.42
C VAL A 104 -0.49 7.33 1.24
N ALA A 105 -0.47 7.85 0.00
CA ALA A 105 -0.23 7.06 -1.21
C ALA A 105 0.12 7.98 -2.39
N TRP A 106 0.73 7.43 -3.42
CA TRP A 106 0.86 8.06 -4.73
C TRP A 106 -0.18 7.50 -5.70
N SER A 107 -0.58 8.30 -6.70
CA SER A 107 -1.26 7.75 -7.88
C SER A 107 -0.29 6.86 -8.68
N PRO A 108 -0.77 5.81 -9.38
CA PRO A 108 0.10 4.92 -10.16
C PRO A 108 0.96 5.64 -11.21
N ASP A 109 0.51 6.78 -11.74
CA ASP A 109 1.28 7.61 -12.67
C ASP A 109 2.25 8.58 -11.96
N GLY A 110 2.24 8.63 -10.62
CA GLY A 110 3.10 9.48 -9.81
C GLY A 110 2.81 10.98 -9.89
N LYS A 111 1.71 11.40 -10.50
CA LYS A 111 1.37 12.83 -10.65
C LYS A 111 0.60 13.40 -9.46
N THR A 112 -0.07 12.54 -8.71
CA THR A 112 -0.88 12.93 -7.56
C THR A 112 -0.35 12.28 -6.29
N LEU A 113 -0.20 13.06 -5.23
CA LEU A 113 0.05 12.56 -3.89
C LEU A 113 -1.24 12.63 -3.09
N TYR A 114 -1.71 11.49 -2.62
CA TYR A 114 -2.82 11.45 -1.67
C TYR A 114 -2.30 11.73 -0.26
N ALA A 115 -3.06 12.51 0.48
CA ALA A 115 -2.69 12.90 1.83
C ALA A 115 -3.90 12.96 2.76
N ALA A 116 -3.66 12.76 4.04
CA ALA A 116 -4.67 12.81 5.08
C ALA A 116 -4.45 14.02 6.00
N ALA A 117 -5.53 14.72 6.33
CA ALA A 117 -5.59 15.62 7.46
C ALA A 117 -6.10 14.85 8.68
N SER A 118 -5.57 15.16 9.86
CA SER A 118 -5.95 14.51 11.11
C SER A 118 -6.26 15.53 12.19
N ASN A 119 -7.21 15.19 13.06
CA ASN A 119 -7.48 15.91 14.30
C ASN A 119 -7.21 14.92 15.45
N GLY A 120 -6.08 15.08 16.14
CA GLY A 120 -5.61 14.07 17.07
C GLY A 120 -5.26 12.75 16.38
N SER A 121 -5.88 11.66 16.79
CA SER A 121 -5.68 10.32 16.20
C SER A 121 -6.59 10.02 14.99
N ALA A 122 -7.67 10.79 14.82
CA ALA A 122 -8.64 10.55 13.75
C ALA A 122 -8.22 11.22 12.43
N VAL A 123 -8.29 10.49 11.32
CA VAL A 123 -8.21 11.07 9.97
C VAL A 123 -9.54 11.70 9.62
N THR A 124 -9.55 13.00 9.31
CA THR A 124 -10.76 13.77 9.11
C THR A 124 -11.00 14.23 7.68
N GLU A 125 -10.00 14.17 6.83
CA GLU A 125 -10.11 14.54 5.42
C GLU A 125 -9.06 13.78 4.60
N LEU A 126 -9.47 13.25 3.46
CA LEU A 126 -8.58 12.74 2.41
C LEU A 126 -8.49 13.76 1.28
N LEU A 127 -7.29 14.02 0.81
CA LEU A 127 -6.99 15.03 -0.20
C LEU A 127 -6.12 14.44 -1.32
N ALA A 128 -6.32 14.96 -2.53
CA ALA A 128 -5.40 14.81 -3.64
C ALA A 128 -4.57 16.09 -3.79
N LEU A 129 -3.25 15.94 -3.91
CA LEU A 129 -2.30 17.03 -4.13
C LEU A 129 -1.63 16.83 -5.47
N ASP A 130 -1.69 17.82 -6.35
CA ASP A 130 -0.91 17.81 -7.58
C ASP A 130 0.58 17.86 -7.25
N ARG A 131 1.36 16.93 -7.87
CA ARG A 131 2.80 16.80 -7.60
C ARG A 131 3.57 18.04 -7.98
N ASP A 132 3.24 18.69 -9.07
CA ASP A 132 4.04 19.78 -9.65
C ASP A 132 3.60 21.14 -9.13
N GLU A 133 2.32 21.39 -9.06
CA GLU A 133 1.74 22.68 -8.63
C GLU A 133 1.57 22.77 -7.10
N GLY A 134 1.38 21.63 -6.42
CA GLY A 134 1.04 21.61 -4.99
C GLY A 134 -0.39 22.06 -4.68
N SER A 135 -1.20 22.26 -5.72
CA SER A 135 -2.64 22.49 -5.58
C SER A 135 -3.30 21.26 -4.96
N SER A 136 -4.40 21.43 -4.22
CA SER A 136 -5.07 20.32 -3.56
C SER A 136 -6.58 20.46 -3.59
N HIS A 137 -7.27 19.31 -3.71
CA HIS A 137 -8.71 19.24 -3.52
C HIS A 137 -9.09 18.11 -2.56
N SER A 138 -10.26 18.24 -1.95
CA SER A 138 -10.78 17.25 -1.00
C SER A 138 -11.43 16.09 -1.77
N LEU A 139 -11.07 14.85 -1.41
CA LEU A 139 -11.68 13.65 -1.94
C LEU A 139 -12.84 13.18 -1.06
N ALA A 140 -12.65 13.22 0.25
CA ALA A 140 -13.66 12.81 1.21
C ALA A 140 -13.43 13.46 2.58
N LYS A 141 -14.51 13.67 3.33
CA LYS A 141 -14.49 14.15 4.72
C LYS A 141 -15.21 13.16 5.63
N GLY A 142 -14.72 13.03 6.85
CA GLY A 142 -15.29 12.12 7.85
C GLY A 142 -14.20 11.47 8.70
N SER A 143 -14.52 10.39 9.38
CA SER A 143 -13.57 9.52 10.07
C SER A 143 -13.28 8.30 9.22
N PHE A 144 -12.00 8.00 8.99
CA PHE A 144 -11.59 6.97 8.04
C PHE A 144 -10.79 5.85 8.73
N TYR A 145 -11.11 4.60 8.39
CA TYR A 145 -10.44 3.37 8.84
C TYR A 145 -9.88 2.58 7.65
N GLY A 146 -8.89 3.15 7.01
CA GLY A 146 -8.25 2.58 5.83
C GLY A 146 -8.82 3.12 4.51
N PHE A 147 -7.98 3.10 3.52
CA PHE A 147 -8.29 3.46 2.13
C PHE A 147 -7.22 2.85 1.22
N ASP A 148 -7.58 2.68 -0.05
CA ASP A 148 -6.66 2.23 -1.08
C ASP A 148 -7.07 2.77 -2.45
N VAL A 149 -6.10 2.89 -3.37
CA VAL A 149 -6.31 3.37 -4.75
C VAL A 149 -6.49 2.19 -5.68
N SER A 150 -7.41 2.30 -6.64
CA SER A 150 -7.58 1.28 -7.66
C SER A 150 -6.30 1.06 -8.47
N PRO A 151 -6.01 -0.17 -8.95
CA PRO A 151 -4.80 -0.47 -9.71
C PRO A 151 -4.62 0.38 -10.98
N ASP A 152 -5.71 0.84 -11.58
CA ASP A 152 -5.70 1.74 -12.73
C ASP A 152 -5.57 3.22 -12.35
N GLY A 153 -5.58 3.54 -11.07
CA GLY A 153 -5.48 4.90 -10.56
C GLY A 153 -6.68 5.79 -10.82
N SER A 154 -7.86 5.24 -11.11
CA SER A 154 -9.06 6.03 -11.43
C SER A 154 -9.98 6.29 -10.23
N GLN A 155 -9.91 5.45 -9.22
CA GLN A 155 -10.82 5.45 -8.07
C GLN A 155 -10.08 5.24 -6.74
N LEU A 156 -10.76 5.61 -5.67
CA LEU A 156 -10.35 5.40 -4.28
C LEU A 156 -11.43 4.61 -3.56
N VAL A 157 -11.06 3.55 -2.86
CA VAL A 157 -11.89 2.92 -1.85
C VAL A 157 -11.48 3.39 -0.46
N TYR A 158 -12.44 3.63 0.42
CA TYR A 158 -12.18 3.99 1.81
C TYR A 158 -13.27 3.50 2.74
N SER A 159 -12.91 3.23 3.98
CA SER A 159 -13.85 2.95 5.04
C SER A 159 -14.12 4.23 5.82
N ARG A 160 -15.37 4.56 6.04
CA ARG A 160 -15.78 5.79 6.70
C ARG A 160 -16.84 5.54 7.75
N ALA A 161 -16.64 6.12 8.95
CA ALA A 161 -17.66 6.27 9.98
C ALA A 161 -18.35 7.63 9.83
N PRO A 162 -19.70 7.72 9.97
CA PRO A 162 -20.41 9.00 9.99
C PRO A 162 -20.07 9.82 11.25
N GLU A 163 -19.88 9.15 12.39
CA GLU A 163 -19.53 9.73 13.68
C GLU A 163 -18.37 8.98 14.31
N VAL A 164 -17.58 9.65 15.14
CA VAL A 164 -16.49 9.06 15.89
C VAL A 164 -16.91 8.92 17.34
N THR A 165 -16.89 7.70 17.86
CA THR A 165 -17.11 7.44 19.27
C THR A 165 -15.79 7.44 20.05
N PRO A 166 -15.81 7.60 21.38
CA PRO A 166 -14.61 7.48 22.21
C PRO A 166 -13.94 6.09 22.09
N GLU A 167 -14.71 5.05 21.82
CA GLU A 167 -14.28 3.67 21.64
C GLU A 167 -13.58 3.45 20.28
N GLY A 168 -13.66 4.42 19.37
CA GLY A 168 -13.06 4.35 18.05
C GLY A 168 -13.64 3.19 17.24
N ILE A 169 -12.79 2.44 16.56
CA ILE A 169 -13.24 1.34 15.68
C ILE A 169 -14.13 0.29 16.38
N CYS A 170 -14.07 0.19 17.70
CA CYS A 170 -14.90 -0.75 18.46
C CYS A 170 -16.28 -0.19 18.80
N GLY A 171 -16.51 1.10 18.63
CA GLY A 171 -17.80 1.79 18.87
C GLY A 171 -18.38 2.42 17.62
N ASP A 172 -17.54 2.72 16.63
CA ASP A 172 -17.97 3.36 15.40
C ASP A 172 -18.64 2.38 14.44
N GLN A 173 -19.67 2.84 13.77
CA GLN A 173 -20.21 2.13 12.61
C GLN A 173 -19.54 2.64 11.34
N PHE A 174 -19.01 1.76 10.51
CA PHE A 174 -18.28 2.14 9.31
C PHE A 174 -18.59 1.22 8.13
N ASP A 175 -18.64 1.85 6.96
CA ASP A 175 -18.89 1.20 5.69
C ASP A 175 -17.87 1.61 4.65
N LEU A 176 -17.79 0.81 3.60
CA LEU A 176 -16.94 1.08 2.46
C LEU A 176 -17.63 2.00 1.46
N TYR A 177 -16.85 2.91 0.94
CA TYR A 177 -17.24 3.84 -0.12
C TYR A 177 -16.20 3.78 -1.24
N VAL A 178 -16.67 3.94 -2.47
CA VAL A 178 -15.83 4.14 -3.66
C VAL A 178 -16.09 5.53 -4.21
N THR A 179 -15.06 6.26 -4.56
CA THR A 179 -15.15 7.59 -5.19
C THR A 179 -14.16 7.71 -6.33
N LYS A 180 -14.48 8.58 -7.30
CA LYS A 180 -13.49 9.01 -8.30
C LYS A 180 -12.43 9.90 -7.66
N LEU A 181 -11.24 9.94 -8.27
CA LEU A 181 -10.13 10.73 -7.74
C LEU A 181 -10.27 12.26 -7.95
N ASP A 182 -11.34 12.71 -8.57
CA ASP A 182 -11.76 14.11 -8.58
C ASP A 182 -12.66 14.48 -7.37
N GLY A 183 -12.96 13.52 -6.50
CA GLY A 183 -13.85 13.68 -5.35
C GLY A 183 -15.33 13.66 -5.70
N SER A 184 -15.69 13.43 -6.96
CA SER A 184 -17.09 13.29 -7.40
C SER A 184 -17.61 11.87 -7.15
N SER A 185 -18.92 11.73 -6.98
CA SER A 185 -19.62 10.43 -7.01
C SER A 185 -19.13 9.43 -5.96
N ALA A 186 -19.12 9.81 -4.69
CA ALA A 186 -18.88 8.84 -3.61
C ALA A 186 -20.09 7.91 -3.46
N GLU A 187 -19.89 6.63 -3.71
CA GLU A 187 -20.90 5.58 -3.62
C GLU A 187 -20.61 4.66 -2.44
N ARG A 188 -21.60 4.40 -1.61
CA ARG A 188 -21.51 3.44 -0.50
C ARG A 188 -21.69 2.03 -1.06
N ILE A 189 -20.70 1.16 -0.88
CA ILE A 189 -20.71 -0.21 -1.42
C ILE A 189 -20.95 -1.29 -0.36
N THR A 190 -20.90 -0.96 0.94
CA THR A 190 -21.40 -1.82 2.03
C THR A 190 -22.43 -1.06 2.88
N ASN A 191 -23.28 -1.80 3.60
CA ASN A 191 -24.34 -1.23 4.42
C ASN A 191 -24.57 -2.07 5.70
N ASP A 192 -23.48 -2.54 6.30
CA ASP A 192 -23.53 -3.40 7.48
C ASP A 192 -22.96 -2.73 8.73
N GLY A 193 -22.33 -1.56 8.57
CA GLY A 193 -21.74 -0.80 9.66
C GLY A 193 -20.48 -1.41 10.26
N VAL A 194 -19.91 -2.48 9.65
CA VAL A 194 -18.83 -3.29 10.23
C VAL A 194 -17.72 -3.64 9.22
N SER A 195 -17.59 -2.85 8.15
CA SER A 195 -16.66 -3.09 7.04
C SER A 195 -15.54 -2.05 6.99
N ALA A 196 -14.27 -2.46 7.24
CA ALA A 196 -13.11 -1.57 7.31
C ALA A 196 -11.85 -2.13 6.66
N PHE A 197 -10.82 -1.30 6.57
CA PHE A 197 -9.49 -1.64 6.06
C PHE A 197 -9.52 -2.26 4.65
N PRO A 198 -10.11 -1.57 3.68
CA PRO A 198 -10.15 -2.08 2.32
C PRO A 198 -8.76 -2.10 1.68
N VAL A 199 -8.51 -3.10 0.82
CA VAL A 199 -7.40 -3.15 -0.12
C VAL A 199 -7.92 -3.50 -1.50
N TRP A 200 -7.55 -2.71 -2.50
CA TRP A 200 -8.00 -2.88 -3.87
C TRP A 200 -7.13 -3.88 -4.61
N GLY A 201 -7.74 -4.88 -5.23
CA GLY A 201 -7.06 -5.87 -6.06
C GLY A 201 -7.42 -5.76 -7.54
N PRO A 202 -6.88 -6.66 -8.37
CA PRO A 202 -7.12 -6.64 -9.81
C PRO A 202 -8.60 -6.78 -10.21
N GLY A 203 -9.40 -7.50 -9.41
CA GLY A 203 -10.81 -7.79 -9.73
C GLY A 203 -11.78 -7.58 -8.58
N ALA A 204 -11.29 -7.31 -7.37
CA ALA A 204 -12.15 -7.15 -6.19
C ALA A 204 -11.48 -6.30 -5.11
N ILE A 205 -12.27 -5.79 -4.19
CA ILE A 205 -11.83 -5.14 -2.96
C ILE A 205 -11.91 -6.18 -1.84
N ALA A 206 -10.80 -6.44 -1.15
CA ALA A 206 -10.79 -7.23 0.08
C ALA A 206 -10.83 -6.29 1.30
N PHE A 207 -11.51 -6.70 2.36
CA PHE A 207 -11.66 -5.87 3.55
C PHE A 207 -11.86 -6.71 4.83
N SER A 208 -11.59 -6.10 5.97
CA SER A 208 -11.95 -6.67 7.28
C SER A 208 -13.43 -6.49 7.53
N HIS A 209 -14.09 -7.56 7.95
CA HIS A 209 -15.49 -7.53 8.37
C HIS A 209 -15.58 -7.99 9.82
N PHE A 210 -16.12 -7.12 10.68
CA PHE A 210 -16.21 -7.37 12.11
C PHE A 210 -17.52 -8.10 12.42
N PRO A 211 -17.49 -9.26 13.11
CA PRO A 211 -18.71 -9.98 13.42
C PRO A 211 -19.59 -9.19 14.40
N SER A 212 -20.87 -9.08 14.10
CA SER A 212 -21.86 -8.42 14.96
C SER A 212 -22.47 -9.43 15.94
N THR A 213 -22.56 -9.04 17.22
CA THR A 213 -23.25 -9.77 18.26
C THR A 213 -24.37 -8.90 18.86
N GLY A 214 -25.52 -8.84 18.19
CA GLY A 214 -26.62 -7.95 18.59
C GLY A 214 -26.31 -6.48 18.30
N ASP A 215 -26.45 -5.60 19.30
CA ASP A 215 -26.19 -4.16 19.17
C ASP A 215 -24.70 -3.77 19.24
N GLN A 216 -23.84 -4.75 19.49
CA GLN A 216 -22.38 -4.55 19.53
C GLN A 216 -21.71 -5.50 18.54
N TYR A 217 -20.58 -5.09 17.99
CA TYR A 217 -19.73 -5.97 17.18
C TYR A 217 -18.44 -6.34 17.91
N ASP A 218 -17.96 -7.54 17.63
CA ASP A 218 -16.72 -8.05 18.18
C ASP A 218 -15.54 -7.54 17.38
N CYS A 219 -14.91 -6.47 17.85
CA CYS A 219 -13.74 -5.91 17.17
C CYS A 219 -12.45 -6.73 17.37
N SER A 220 -12.51 -7.81 18.17
CA SER A 220 -11.34 -8.64 18.45
C SER A 220 -11.11 -9.75 17.41
N ALA A 221 -12.10 -10.08 16.59
CA ALA A 221 -12.01 -11.23 15.68
C ALA A 221 -12.57 -10.96 14.28
N PRO A 222 -12.15 -9.88 13.57
CA PRO A 222 -12.64 -9.65 12.22
C PRO A 222 -12.27 -10.78 11.27
N GLY A 223 -13.19 -11.08 10.35
CA GLY A 223 -12.97 -11.93 9.22
C GLY A 223 -12.47 -11.16 8.00
N ILE A 224 -12.38 -11.85 6.85
CA ILE A 224 -12.04 -11.27 5.55
C ILE A 224 -13.19 -11.50 4.58
N ARG A 225 -13.63 -10.44 3.93
CA ARG A 225 -14.59 -10.48 2.83
C ARG A 225 -14.02 -9.84 1.58
N THR A 226 -14.64 -10.15 0.43
CA THR A 226 -14.38 -9.47 -0.83
C THR A 226 -15.68 -8.97 -1.43
N ILE A 227 -15.60 -7.90 -2.23
CA ILE A 227 -16.73 -7.27 -2.91
C ILE A 227 -16.24 -6.67 -4.22
N ASP A 228 -17.07 -6.64 -5.25
CA ASP A 228 -16.73 -5.92 -6.48
C ASP A 228 -16.76 -4.40 -6.25
N PRO A 229 -16.04 -3.59 -7.04
CA PRO A 229 -15.98 -2.14 -6.84
C PRO A 229 -17.33 -1.41 -6.93
N ASP A 230 -18.33 -2.00 -7.58
CA ASP A 230 -19.69 -1.49 -7.68
C ASP A 230 -20.62 -1.95 -6.52
N GLY A 231 -20.05 -2.66 -5.53
CA GLY A 231 -20.83 -3.20 -4.41
C GLY A 231 -21.53 -4.53 -4.69
N SER A 232 -21.37 -5.09 -5.89
CA SER A 232 -21.95 -6.40 -6.23
C SER A 232 -21.06 -7.56 -5.75
N ASN A 233 -21.61 -8.78 -5.80
CA ASN A 233 -20.91 -10.05 -5.54
C ASN A 233 -20.15 -10.10 -4.19
N PRO A 234 -20.74 -9.71 -3.05
CA PRO A 234 -20.08 -9.85 -1.76
C PRO A 234 -19.82 -11.32 -1.43
N LYS A 235 -18.59 -11.66 -1.01
CA LYS A 235 -18.18 -13.02 -0.66
C LYS A 235 -17.47 -13.05 0.68
N THR A 236 -17.85 -13.99 1.54
CA THR A 236 -17.13 -14.29 2.77
C THR A 236 -15.98 -15.24 2.49
N VAL A 237 -14.76 -14.77 2.63
CA VAL A 237 -13.55 -15.59 2.52
C VAL A 237 -13.31 -16.30 3.85
N ILE A 238 -13.23 -15.54 4.94
CA ILE A 238 -13.14 -16.04 6.33
C ILE A 238 -14.14 -15.25 7.15
N ASP A 239 -15.07 -15.94 7.81
CA ASP A 239 -16.16 -15.29 8.54
C ASP A 239 -15.68 -14.58 9.81
N ARG A 240 -14.79 -15.22 10.56
CA ARG A 240 -14.07 -14.64 11.71
C ARG A 240 -12.68 -15.27 11.82
N SER A 241 -11.82 -14.60 12.58
CA SER A 241 -10.48 -15.15 12.85
C SER A 241 -10.57 -16.55 13.41
N PRO A 242 -9.88 -17.53 12.82
CA PRO A 242 -9.89 -18.92 13.29
C PRO A 242 -9.38 -19.03 14.75
N ASP A 243 -9.95 -19.90 15.55
CA ASP A 243 -9.50 -20.14 16.94
C ASP A 243 -8.01 -20.50 17.03
N SER A 244 -7.49 -21.23 16.04
CA SER A 244 -6.05 -21.53 15.95
C SER A 244 -5.17 -20.29 15.86
N ILE A 245 -5.68 -19.19 15.34
CA ILE A 245 -5.01 -17.89 15.31
C ILE A 245 -5.19 -17.17 16.65
N ASN A 246 -6.41 -17.16 17.20
CA ASN A 246 -6.72 -16.52 18.49
C ASN A 246 -5.94 -17.17 19.66
N LEU A 247 -5.77 -18.50 19.69
CA LEU A 247 -4.98 -19.23 20.68
C LEU A 247 -3.48 -18.88 20.66
N LEU A 248 -2.99 -18.25 19.58
CA LEU A 248 -1.61 -17.77 19.46
C LEU A 248 -1.43 -16.32 19.91
N GLY A 249 -2.47 -15.70 20.49
CA GLY A 249 -2.44 -14.31 20.96
C GLY A 249 -2.72 -13.28 19.86
N PHE A 250 -3.25 -13.71 18.70
CA PHE A 250 -3.71 -12.82 17.65
C PHE A 250 -5.20 -12.54 17.82
N TYR A 251 -5.61 -11.28 17.64
CA TYR A 251 -6.99 -10.84 17.86
C TYR A 251 -7.64 -10.27 16.60
N GLY A 252 -7.10 -10.53 15.41
CA GLY A 252 -7.78 -10.11 14.20
C GLY A 252 -7.00 -10.34 12.91
N LEU A 253 -7.73 -10.33 11.82
CA LEU A 253 -7.23 -10.42 10.46
C LEU A 253 -7.45 -9.09 9.77
N GLN A 254 -6.42 -8.59 9.09
CA GLN A 254 -6.50 -7.39 8.28
C GLN A 254 -5.87 -7.66 6.90
N PRO A 255 -6.56 -7.39 5.79
CA PRO A 255 -5.91 -7.43 4.50
C PRO A 255 -4.87 -6.32 4.39
N LEU A 256 -3.71 -6.62 3.84
CA LEU A 256 -2.58 -5.70 3.65
C LEU A 256 -2.30 -5.44 2.17
N GLY A 257 -2.70 -6.36 1.29
CA GLY A 257 -2.55 -6.22 -0.15
C GLY A 257 -2.75 -7.53 -0.89
N TRP A 258 -2.98 -7.45 -2.19
CA TRP A 258 -3.10 -8.61 -3.06
C TRP A 258 -1.73 -9.03 -3.58
N LEU A 259 -1.44 -10.33 -3.53
CA LEU A 259 -0.24 -10.94 -4.11
C LEU A 259 -0.50 -11.35 -5.58
N ASP A 260 -1.68 -11.84 -5.82
CA ASP A 260 -2.23 -12.21 -7.12
C ASP A 260 -3.77 -12.27 -7.01
N ASP A 261 -4.47 -12.68 -8.07
CA ASP A 261 -5.95 -12.74 -8.11
C ASP A 261 -6.55 -13.72 -7.09
N SER A 262 -5.73 -14.56 -6.45
CA SER A 262 -6.17 -15.62 -5.55
C SER A 262 -5.57 -15.56 -4.15
N LYS A 263 -4.59 -14.68 -3.91
CA LYS A 263 -3.87 -14.61 -2.64
C LYS A 263 -3.77 -13.21 -2.10
N LEU A 264 -3.99 -13.10 -0.81
CA LEU A 264 -3.82 -11.88 -0.02
C LEU A 264 -2.62 -12.02 0.92
N LEU A 265 -1.82 -10.98 1.04
CA LEU A 265 -1.06 -10.75 2.26
C LEU A 265 -2.05 -10.23 3.29
N ILE A 266 -2.07 -10.86 4.45
CA ILE A 266 -2.89 -10.45 5.59
C ILE A 266 -2.02 -10.22 6.81
N GLY A 267 -2.45 -9.29 7.66
CA GLY A 267 -1.89 -9.06 8.98
C GLY A 267 -2.65 -9.85 10.03
N LEU A 268 -1.92 -10.59 10.85
CA LEU A 268 -2.40 -11.19 12.09
C LEU A 268 -2.08 -10.21 13.22
N ARG A 269 -3.08 -9.55 13.77
CA ARG A 269 -2.90 -8.48 14.77
C ARG A 269 -2.64 -9.08 16.15
N ALA A 270 -1.61 -8.58 16.81
CA ALA A 270 -1.26 -8.90 18.19
C ALA A 270 -0.81 -7.63 18.92
N GLU A 271 -0.67 -7.69 20.24
CA GLU A 271 -0.16 -6.56 21.05
C GLU A 271 1.25 -6.14 20.65
N SER A 272 2.09 -7.09 20.22
CA SER A 272 3.47 -6.85 19.80
C SER A 272 3.62 -6.29 18.38
N GLY A 273 2.53 -6.20 17.60
CA GLY A 273 2.54 -5.78 16.22
C GLY A 273 1.71 -6.67 15.31
N THR A 274 1.90 -6.53 14.01
CA THR A 274 1.16 -7.27 12.99
C THR A 274 2.07 -8.32 12.36
N GLU A 275 1.84 -9.61 12.66
CA GLU A 275 2.52 -10.70 11.95
C GLU A 275 1.89 -10.91 10.57
N GLY A 276 2.71 -11.11 9.57
CA GLY A 276 2.26 -11.39 8.21
C GLY A 276 1.84 -12.84 8.00
N ALA A 277 0.83 -13.03 7.18
CA ALA A 277 0.45 -14.34 6.66
C ALA A 277 -0.07 -14.22 5.21
N VAL A 278 -0.01 -15.30 4.47
CA VAL A 278 -0.61 -15.41 3.14
C VAL A 278 -1.90 -16.19 3.25
N LEU A 279 -2.99 -15.59 2.83
CA LEU A 279 -4.31 -16.21 2.72
C LEU A 279 -4.58 -16.55 1.26
N ASP A 280 -4.80 -17.83 0.97
CA ASP A 280 -5.35 -18.31 -0.29
C ASP A 280 -6.88 -18.24 -0.22
N ILE A 281 -7.50 -17.36 -1.03
CA ILE A 281 -8.95 -17.12 -0.97
C ILE A 281 -9.80 -18.29 -1.50
N GLY A 282 -9.25 -19.11 -2.39
CA GLY A 282 -9.94 -20.25 -2.98
C GLY A 282 -10.11 -21.41 -2.01
N ASN A 283 -9.05 -21.78 -1.31
CA ASN A 283 -9.06 -22.91 -0.37
C ASN A 283 -9.09 -22.47 1.10
N LYS A 284 -9.07 -21.16 1.38
CA LYS A 284 -9.13 -20.55 2.71
C LYS A 284 -7.96 -20.89 3.63
N LYS A 285 -6.82 -21.32 3.06
CA LYS A 285 -5.63 -21.65 3.83
C LYS A 285 -4.84 -20.41 4.20
N ILE A 286 -4.47 -20.32 5.48
CA ILE A 286 -3.58 -19.29 6.01
C ILE A 286 -2.19 -19.92 6.22
N ARG A 287 -1.17 -19.33 5.60
CA ARG A 287 0.24 -19.69 5.81
C ARG A 287 0.94 -18.51 6.51
N ARG A 288 1.26 -18.70 7.78
CA ARG A 288 1.99 -17.70 8.56
C ARG A 288 3.40 -17.48 8.01
N LEU A 289 3.85 -16.25 8.12
CA LEU A 289 5.20 -15.86 7.71
C LEU A 289 6.18 -15.80 8.90
N ASN A 290 5.67 -15.83 10.13
CA ASN A 290 6.43 -15.72 11.38
C ASN A 290 7.31 -14.46 11.45
N GLN A 291 6.84 -13.38 10.88
CA GLN A 291 7.49 -12.06 10.85
C GLN A 291 6.45 -10.96 10.72
N PHE A 292 6.83 -9.76 11.13
CA PHE A 292 6.01 -8.57 10.88
C PHE A 292 5.86 -8.32 9.38
N ALA A 293 4.66 -7.92 8.97
CA ALA A 293 4.38 -7.50 7.61
C ALA A 293 3.37 -6.34 7.64
N ASP A 294 3.74 -5.25 6.98
CA ASP A 294 2.91 -4.07 6.80
C ASP A 294 2.62 -3.87 5.32
N GLU A 295 3.53 -4.29 4.43
CA GLU A 295 3.49 -3.99 3.02
C GLU A 295 4.14 -5.05 2.13
N ILE A 296 3.79 -5.02 0.83
CA ILE A 296 4.34 -5.89 -0.23
C ILE A 296 5.11 -5.02 -1.23
N SER A 297 6.27 -5.51 -1.71
CA SER A 297 6.97 -4.88 -2.82
C SER A 297 6.14 -4.89 -4.11
N SER A 298 6.31 -3.88 -4.97
CA SER A 298 5.56 -3.75 -6.23
C SER A 298 5.68 -4.96 -7.19
N ASP A 299 6.72 -5.77 -7.02
CA ASP A 299 6.91 -7.01 -7.78
C ASP A 299 6.37 -8.26 -7.08
N GLY A 300 5.72 -8.12 -5.93
CA GLY A 300 5.15 -9.21 -5.16
C GLY A 300 6.18 -10.18 -4.56
N ARG A 301 7.49 -9.88 -4.63
CA ARG A 301 8.53 -10.83 -4.19
C ARG A 301 8.90 -10.72 -2.73
N TYR A 302 8.70 -9.57 -2.12
CA TYR A 302 9.08 -9.32 -0.73
C TYR A 302 7.91 -8.76 0.08
N SER A 303 7.88 -9.08 1.37
CA SER A 303 7.12 -8.32 2.35
C SER A 303 8.08 -7.58 3.27
N VAL A 304 7.65 -6.42 3.75
CA VAL A 304 8.34 -5.66 4.78
C VAL A 304 7.36 -5.36 5.90
N GLY A 305 7.85 -5.36 7.12
CA GLY A 305 7.05 -5.00 8.27
C GLY A 305 7.91 -4.51 9.42
N SER A 306 7.26 -3.80 10.34
CA SER A 306 7.86 -3.30 11.55
C SER A 306 7.03 -3.70 12.77
N GLY A 307 7.70 -4.05 13.87
CA GLY A 307 7.05 -4.42 15.13
C GLY A 307 8.07 -4.75 16.20
N GLY A 308 7.59 -5.05 17.39
CA GLY A 308 8.40 -5.43 18.55
C GLY A 308 7.97 -4.70 19.80
N GLN A 309 8.03 -5.38 20.96
CA GLN A 309 7.64 -4.82 22.26
C GLN A 309 8.74 -3.91 22.85
N ASP A 310 10.00 -4.33 22.76
CA ASP A 310 11.13 -3.61 23.37
C ASP A 310 11.84 -2.65 22.43
N ALA A 311 11.77 -2.89 21.13
CA ALA A 311 12.34 -2.03 20.12
C ALA A 311 11.67 -2.30 18.76
N LEU A 312 11.42 -1.24 18.00
CA LEU A 312 10.92 -1.38 16.64
C LEU A 312 11.97 -2.11 15.78
N VAL A 313 11.53 -3.18 15.15
CA VAL A 313 12.35 -4.01 14.27
C VAL A 313 11.72 -4.02 12.88
N LEU A 314 12.45 -3.57 11.89
CA LEU A 314 12.07 -3.74 10.49
C LEU A 314 12.60 -5.09 10.01
N SER A 315 11.73 -5.88 9.39
CA SER A 315 12.09 -7.13 8.76
C SER A 315 11.67 -7.15 7.29
N ILE A 316 12.54 -7.68 6.43
CA ILE A 316 12.24 -7.93 5.01
C ILE A 316 12.31 -9.42 4.78
N MET A 317 11.27 -9.96 4.13
CA MET A 317 11.17 -11.37 3.81
C MET A 317 10.91 -11.58 2.34
N ARG A 318 11.52 -12.61 1.77
CA ARG A 318 11.17 -13.13 0.45
C ARG A 318 9.91 -14.00 0.56
N LEU A 319 8.88 -13.67 -0.22
CA LEU A 319 7.59 -14.34 -0.12
C LEU A 319 7.57 -15.75 -0.70
N SER A 320 8.46 -16.08 -1.66
CA SER A 320 8.51 -17.37 -2.31
C SER A 320 8.89 -18.53 -1.36
N ASP A 321 9.82 -18.30 -0.45
CA ASP A 321 10.38 -19.31 0.46
C ASP A 321 10.29 -18.93 1.94
N GLY A 322 9.82 -17.71 2.25
CA GLY A 322 9.75 -17.20 3.63
C GLY A 322 11.13 -16.88 4.23
N HIS A 323 12.17 -16.77 3.38
CA HIS A 323 13.51 -16.45 3.87
C HIS A 323 13.60 -15.00 4.31
N ARG A 324 14.08 -14.77 5.55
CA ARG A 324 14.36 -13.43 6.06
C ARG A 324 15.60 -12.86 5.39
N VAL A 325 15.44 -11.79 4.62
CA VAL A 325 16.52 -11.14 3.87
C VAL A 325 17.24 -10.12 4.74
N LEU A 326 16.50 -9.38 5.56
CA LEU A 326 17.04 -8.32 6.41
C LEU A 326 16.28 -8.21 7.73
N MET A 327 17.00 -7.83 8.80
CA MET A 327 16.43 -7.36 10.05
C MET A 327 17.25 -6.17 10.57
N ARG A 328 16.57 -5.06 10.93
CA ARG A 328 17.17 -3.86 11.53
C ARG A 328 16.40 -3.43 12.76
N LYS A 329 17.12 -3.00 13.79
CA LYS A 329 16.53 -2.45 15.03
C LYS A 329 16.43 -0.93 14.97
N ASN A 330 15.50 -0.35 15.73
CA ASN A 330 15.24 1.09 15.85
C ASN A 330 14.86 1.74 14.52
N VAL A 331 14.09 1.04 13.71
CA VAL A 331 13.56 1.52 12.43
C VAL A 331 12.10 1.12 12.28
N CYS A 332 11.32 1.94 11.58
CA CYS A 332 9.91 1.69 11.30
C CYS A 332 9.48 2.22 9.94
N CYS A 333 8.22 2.05 9.67
CA CYS A 333 7.47 2.78 8.67
C CYS A 333 8.11 2.64 7.28
N PRO A 334 8.32 1.40 6.81
CA PRO A 334 8.82 1.14 5.48
C PRO A 334 7.79 1.51 4.42
N ASP A 335 8.27 1.83 3.23
CA ASP A 335 7.47 2.00 2.04
C ASP A 335 8.29 1.63 0.79
N TRP A 336 7.68 0.88 -0.11
CA TRP A 336 8.20 0.59 -1.44
C TRP A 336 7.45 1.38 -2.50
N ASN A 337 8.11 1.66 -3.63
CA ASN A 337 7.41 2.17 -4.80
C ASN A 337 6.48 1.07 -5.35
N ARG A 338 5.19 1.33 -5.38
CA ARG A 338 4.13 0.48 -5.92
C ARG A 338 3.85 0.81 -7.38
#